data_034f656e12daa7afe1ca2cebb4faecdf
#
_entry.id   034f656e12daa7afe1ca2cebb4faecdf
#
_cell.length_a   1.000
_cell.length_b   1.000
_cell.length_c   1.000
_cell.angle_alpha   90.00
_cell.angle_beta   90.00
_cell.angle_gamma   90.00
#
_symmetry.space_group_name_H-M   'P 1'
#
loop_
_entity.id
_entity.type
_entity.pdbx_description
1 polymer ?
#
loop_
_entity_poly.entity_id
_entity_poly.type
_entity_poly.pdbx_seq_one_letter_code
_entity_poly.pdbx_strand_id
1 'polypeptide(L)'
;MNLKDLLSPFFVWQRAFEKPYTSIRPTLDRPGAPAYRGFHINIADTCVGCGSCHEICQNHAIDMVAVEKYEGRNGDSGLRPRFDYGRCCWCGLCVDI
;
A
#
# COMPACT_ATOMS: atom_id res chain seq x y z
N MET A 1 11.57 -38.62 -30.62
CA MET A 1 10.38 -38.01 -29.99
C MET A 1 9.70 -39.10 -29.18
N ASN A 2 9.74 -39.02 -27.87
CA ASN A 2 9.19 -40.06 -27.01
C ASN A 2 7.66 -39.95 -26.95
N LEU A 3 6.97 -41.12 -26.90
CA LEU A 3 5.51 -41.18 -26.76
C LEU A 3 5.00 -40.35 -25.57
N LYS A 4 5.80 -40.22 -24.51
CA LYS A 4 5.51 -39.37 -23.32
C LYS A 4 5.43 -37.87 -23.68
N ASP A 5 6.26 -37.41 -24.63
CA ASP A 5 6.25 -35.98 -25.04
C ASP A 5 5.01 -35.65 -25.87
N LEU A 6 4.54 -36.65 -26.65
CA LEU A 6 3.31 -36.53 -27.44
C LEU A 6 2.06 -36.50 -26.58
N LEU A 7 2.07 -37.19 -25.43
CA LEU A 7 0.94 -37.27 -24.50
C LEU A 7 0.98 -36.15 -23.41
N SER A 8 2.10 -35.41 -23.33
CA SER A 8 2.26 -34.36 -22.31
C SER A 8 1.14 -33.30 -22.27
N PRO A 9 0.57 -32.83 -23.41
CA PRO A 9 -0.53 -31.85 -23.35
C PRO A 9 -1.79 -32.40 -22.68
N PHE A 10 -2.02 -33.74 -22.71
CA PHE A 10 -3.16 -34.32 -22.01
C PHE A 10 -3.02 -34.30 -20.47
N PHE A 11 -1.79 -34.36 -19.96
CA PHE A 11 -1.53 -34.27 -18.52
C PHE A 11 -1.72 -32.83 -17.96
N VAL A 12 -1.66 -31.84 -18.82
CA VAL A 12 -1.94 -30.43 -18.40
C VAL A 12 -3.39 -30.26 -17.93
N TRP A 13 -4.32 -31.03 -18.53
CA TRP A 13 -5.74 -30.98 -18.14
C TRP A 13 -5.99 -31.47 -16.70
N GLN A 14 -5.15 -32.35 -16.19
CA GLN A 14 -5.26 -32.81 -14.79
C GLN A 14 -5.08 -31.65 -13.82
N ARG A 15 -4.19 -30.69 -14.15
CA ARG A 15 -3.96 -29.49 -13.31
C ARG A 15 -5.14 -28.53 -13.27
N ALA A 16 -6.04 -28.60 -14.25
CA ALA A 16 -7.25 -27.79 -14.24
C ALA A 16 -8.23 -28.17 -13.12
N PHE A 17 -8.12 -29.41 -12.62
CA PHE A 17 -8.92 -29.93 -11.53
C PHE A 17 -8.23 -29.84 -10.16
N GLU A 18 -6.95 -29.44 -10.13
CA GLU A 18 -6.23 -29.22 -8.88
C GLU A 18 -6.66 -27.90 -8.25
N LYS A 19 -6.60 -27.83 -6.91
CA LYS A 19 -6.87 -26.58 -6.19
C LYS A 19 -5.86 -25.51 -6.61
N PRO A 20 -6.31 -24.29 -7.02
CA PRO A 20 -5.41 -23.23 -7.42
C PRO A 20 -4.52 -22.79 -6.25
N TYR A 21 -3.26 -22.50 -6.53
CA TYR A 21 -2.30 -21.96 -5.55
C TYR A 21 -2.60 -20.52 -5.17
N THR A 22 -3.32 -19.78 -6.03
CA THR A 22 -3.72 -18.41 -5.81
C THR A 22 -5.15 -18.34 -5.28
N SER A 23 -5.40 -17.43 -4.34
CA SER A 23 -6.75 -17.16 -3.83
C SER A 23 -7.42 -16.08 -4.66
N ILE A 24 -8.70 -16.29 -5.03
CA ILE A 24 -9.50 -15.29 -5.74
C ILE A 24 -9.87 -14.13 -4.80
N ARG A 25 -9.96 -14.40 -3.49
CA ARG A 25 -10.33 -13.41 -2.46
C ARG A 25 -9.32 -13.45 -1.31
N PRO A 26 -8.07 -13.03 -1.53
CA PRO A 26 -7.01 -13.17 -0.53
C PRO A 26 -7.34 -12.44 0.78
N THR A 27 -8.05 -11.32 0.73
CA THR A 27 -8.44 -10.53 1.92
C THR A 27 -9.53 -11.20 2.77
N LEU A 28 -10.36 -12.06 2.17
CA LEU A 28 -11.39 -12.82 2.88
C LEU A 28 -10.88 -14.18 3.36
N ASP A 29 -10.03 -14.82 2.55
CA ASP A 29 -9.54 -16.17 2.80
C ASP A 29 -8.33 -16.21 3.75
N ARG A 30 -7.59 -15.09 3.84
CA ARG A 30 -6.38 -14.96 4.66
C ARG A 30 -6.41 -13.66 5.43
N PRO A 31 -6.57 -13.69 6.74
CA PRO A 31 -6.39 -12.50 7.57
C PRO A 31 -4.96 -11.98 7.40
N GLY A 32 -4.79 -10.67 7.47
CA GLY A 32 -3.47 -10.04 7.40
C GLY A 32 -2.54 -10.58 8.50
N ALA A 33 -1.23 -10.48 8.29
CA ALA A 33 -0.25 -10.86 9.29
C ALA A 33 -0.49 -10.06 10.60
N PRO A 34 -0.26 -10.65 11.79
CA PRO A 34 -0.50 -9.97 13.07
C PRO A 34 0.26 -8.65 13.22
N ALA A 35 1.40 -8.51 12.56
CA ALA A 35 2.24 -7.31 12.58
C ALA A 35 1.98 -6.37 11.38
N TYR A 36 0.93 -6.59 10.58
CA TYR A 36 0.59 -5.71 9.48
C TYR A 36 0.09 -4.35 9.99
N ARG A 37 0.82 -3.29 9.69
CA ARG A 37 0.58 -1.94 10.21
C ARG A 37 -0.54 -1.16 9.50
N GLY A 38 -1.06 -1.68 8.40
CA GLY A 38 -2.13 -1.03 7.64
C GLY A 38 -1.69 0.16 6.80
N PHE A 39 -2.68 0.93 6.35
CA PHE A 39 -2.46 2.17 5.61
C PHE A 39 -2.14 3.35 6.54
N HIS A 40 -1.44 4.34 6.02
CA HIS A 40 -1.20 5.59 6.73
C HIS A 40 -2.52 6.32 7.01
N ILE A 41 -2.69 6.76 8.23
CA ILE A 41 -3.83 7.58 8.64
C ILE A 41 -3.28 8.90 9.16
N ASN A 42 -3.61 10.00 8.49
CA ASN A 42 -3.31 11.33 8.98
C ASN A 42 -4.50 11.85 9.80
N ILE A 43 -4.24 12.17 11.07
CA ILE A 43 -5.22 12.85 11.93
C ILE A 43 -5.12 14.34 11.62
N ALA A 44 -5.89 14.80 10.64
CA ALA A 44 -5.78 16.15 10.08
C ALA A 44 -5.97 17.27 11.11
N ASP A 45 -6.76 17.04 12.17
CA ASP A 45 -7.02 18.03 13.20
C ASP A 45 -5.84 18.24 14.17
N THR A 46 -4.95 17.26 14.33
CA THR A 46 -3.73 17.35 15.15
C THR A 46 -2.50 17.69 14.32
N CYS A 47 -2.56 17.51 13.01
CA CYS A 47 -1.48 17.83 12.10
C CYS A 47 -1.31 19.35 11.99
N VAL A 48 -0.07 19.84 12.15
CA VAL A 48 0.29 21.26 11.98
C VAL A 48 0.83 21.58 10.58
N GLY A 49 0.92 20.58 9.72
CA GLY A 49 1.40 20.75 8.35
C GLY A 49 2.89 21.10 8.23
N CYS A 50 3.73 20.64 9.16
CA CYS A 50 5.17 20.99 9.21
C CYS A 50 5.98 20.49 8.01
N GLY A 51 5.48 19.50 7.24
CA GLY A 51 6.15 18.96 6.06
C GLY A 51 7.23 17.92 6.34
N SER A 52 7.55 17.59 7.60
CA SER A 52 8.60 16.61 7.93
C SER A 52 8.37 15.25 7.28
N CYS A 53 7.13 14.79 7.22
CA CYS A 53 6.77 13.55 6.55
C CYS A 53 7.03 13.57 5.03
N HIS A 54 6.89 14.74 4.39
CA HIS A 54 7.25 14.95 2.98
C HIS A 54 8.76 14.88 2.79
N GLU A 55 9.53 15.60 3.60
CA GLU A 55 11.00 15.69 3.50
C GLU A 55 11.69 14.33 3.74
N ILE A 56 11.19 13.53 4.69
CA ILE A 56 11.80 12.22 4.99
C ILE A 56 11.47 11.15 3.95
N CYS A 57 10.49 11.39 3.08
CA CYS A 57 10.06 10.39 2.12
C CYS A 57 11.03 10.28 0.95
N GLN A 58 11.88 9.26 0.95
CA GLN A 58 12.88 9.01 -0.10
C GLN A 58 12.26 8.79 -1.49
N ASN A 59 11.03 8.30 -1.55
CA ASN A 59 10.33 8.02 -2.81
C ASN A 59 9.42 9.17 -3.27
N HIS A 60 9.44 10.32 -2.58
CA HIS A 60 8.57 11.46 -2.87
C HIS A 60 7.09 11.03 -3.03
N ALA A 61 6.64 10.13 -2.17
CA ALA A 61 5.28 9.59 -2.18
C ALA A 61 4.28 10.44 -1.38
N ILE A 62 4.73 11.59 -0.82
CA ILE A 62 3.91 12.46 0.02
C ILE A 62 3.95 13.86 -0.57
N ASP A 63 2.80 14.38 -0.98
CA ASP A 63 2.62 15.76 -1.41
C ASP A 63 1.95 16.56 -0.29
N MET A 64 2.38 17.81 -0.08
CA MET A 64 1.71 18.72 0.84
C MET A 64 0.66 19.53 0.08
N VAL A 65 -0.61 19.40 0.44
CA VAL A 65 -1.73 20.08 -0.22
C VAL A 65 -2.41 21.06 0.74
N ALA A 66 -2.77 22.22 0.24
CA ALA A 66 -3.51 23.23 0.99
C ALA A 66 -4.94 22.77 1.27
N VAL A 67 -5.41 22.97 2.49
CA VAL A 67 -6.77 22.65 2.91
C VAL A 67 -7.36 23.86 3.62
N GLU A 68 -8.33 24.53 3.00
CA GLU A 68 -8.95 25.78 3.45
C GLU A 68 -9.43 25.73 4.92
N LYS A 69 -9.94 24.58 5.36
CA LYS A 69 -10.41 24.40 6.76
C LYS A 69 -9.35 24.73 7.82
N TYR A 70 -8.06 24.60 7.48
CA TYR A 70 -6.94 24.77 8.43
C TYR A 70 -6.14 26.03 8.18
N GLU A 71 -6.47 26.80 7.14
CA GLU A 71 -5.85 28.10 6.89
C GLU A 71 -6.15 29.08 8.01
N GLY A 72 -5.11 29.79 8.45
CA GLY A 72 -5.23 30.79 9.52
C GLY A 72 -5.28 30.29 10.97
N ARG A 73 -5.14 28.99 11.17
CA ARG A 73 -5.00 28.37 12.50
C ARG A 73 -3.60 28.68 13.06
N ASN A 74 -3.53 29.17 14.30
CA ASN A 74 -2.26 29.53 14.94
C ASN A 74 -1.27 28.35 14.98
N GLY A 75 -0.10 28.54 14.35
CA GLY A 75 0.96 27.53 14.28
C GLY A 75 0.71 26.41 13.25
N ASP A 76 -0.32 26.52 12.42
CA ASP A 76 -0.64 25.57 11.35
C ASP A 76 -0.31 26.20 9.98
N SER A 77 0.34 25.45 9.11
CA SER A 77 0.66 25.91 7.75
C SER A 77 -0.53 25.87 6.79
N GLY A 78 -1.66 25.29 7.20
CA GLY A 78 -2.80 25.01 6.31
C GLY A 78 -2.58 23.83 5.37
N LEU A 79 -1.40 23.20 5.40
CA LEU A 79 -1.04 22.11 4.53
C LEU A 79 -1.33 20.74 5.16
N ARG A 80 -1.71 19.77 4.34
CA ARG A 80 -1.93 18.38 4.79
C ARG A 80 -1.26 17.40 3.85
N PRO A 81 -0.67 16.31 4.38
CA PRO A 81 -0.03 15.31 3.55
C PRO A 81 -1.05 14.49 2.75
N ARG A 82 -0.79 14.35 1.47
CA ARG A 82 -1.49 13.46 0.57
C ARG A 82 -0.55 12.35 0.14
N PHE A 83 -0.92 11.10 0.40
CA PHE A 83 -0.09 9.92 0.13
C PHE A 83 -0.39 9.33 -1.24
N ASP A 84 0.67 9.16 -2.04
CA ASP A 84 0.64 8.39 -3.29
C ASP A 84 1.13 6.96 -3.01
N TYR A 85 0.19 6.04 -2.85
CA TYR A 85 0.51 4.65 -2.56
C TYR A 85 1.17 3.90 -3.72
N GLY A 86 1.11 4.44 -4.94
CA GLY A 86 1.82 3.90 -6.10
C GLY A 86 3.33 4.10 -6.01
N ARG A 87 3.78 5.16 -5.31
CA ARG A 87 5.20 5.45 -5.07
C ARG A 87 5.70 5.01 -3.70
N CYS A 88 4.80 4.68 -2.78
CA CYS A 88 5.13 4.34 -1.40
C CYS A 88 5.77 2.95 -1.29
N CYS A 89 6.94 2.85 -0.65
CA CYS A 89 7.62 1.58 -0.36
C CYS A 89 7.29 1.01 1.04
N TRP A 90 6.35 1.61 1.75
CA TRP A 90 5.86 1.14 3.07
C TRP A 90 6.94 1.04 4.15
N CYS A 91 7.98 1.88 4.09
CA CYS A 91 9.08 1.86 5.05
C CYS A 91 8.69 2.32 6.47
N GLY A 92 7.63 3.14 6.61
CA GLY A 92 7.12 3.62 7.89
C GLY A 92 7.82 4.87 8.46
N LEU A 93 8.89 5.38 7.84
CA LEU A 93 9.65 6.52 8.35
C LEU A 93 8.80 7.78 8.60
N CYS A 94 7.79 8.02 7.77
CA CYS A 94 6.90 9.16 7.93
C CYS A 94 5.93 9.05 9.12
N VAL A 95 5.82 7.86 9.71
CA VAL A 95 4.97 7.61 10.90
C VAL A 95 5.79 7.71 12.18
N ASP A 96 7.09 7.41 12.09
CA ASP A 96 8.00 7.36 13.25
C ASP A 96 8.63 8.72 13.59
N ILE A 97 8.35 9.80 12.79
CA ILE A 97 8.94 11.14 12.90
C ILE A 97 8.14 12.09 13.80
#